data_b24ba6f0ea6006e517b37fedeb3f9cd5
#
_entry.id   b24ba6f0ea6006e517b37fedeb3f9cd5
#
_cell.length_a   1.000
_cell.length_b   1.000
_cell.length_c   1.000
_cell.angle_alpha   90.00
_cell.angle_beta   90.00
_cell.angle_gamma   90.00
#
_symmetry.space_group_name_H-M   'P 1'
#
loop_
_entity.id
_entity.type
_entity.pdbx_description
1 polymer ?
#
loop_
_entity_poly.entity_id
_entity_poly.type
_entity_poly.pdbx_seq_one_letter_code
_entity_poly.pdbx_strand_id
1 'polypeptide(L)'
;MQGIISLLDEGHATRITAVWASLQDRLGLPGMDVPPFPHVSYHVAEQYEVSLLEPIVRACAAHTAPFEVETTGLGIFTTGLQPVLYLTVVRHPRLSALHAALWPTLAALSAGIIEYYHPDQWVPHITLHHGNLSPDALAEAVRLLSPMDFRWRLRIDNLTLLTGNGEPPQHRVPYGFPLTGPA
;
A
#
# COMPACT_ATOMS: atom_id res chain seq x y z
N MET A 1 -3.91 -12.36 -4.97
CA MET A 1 -4.43 -11.33 -4.06
C MET A 1 -4.81 -10.09 -4.84
N GLN A 2 -5.85 -9.39 -4.40
CA GLN A 2 -6.36 -8.16 -5.00
C GLN A 2 -6.42 -7.09 -3.90
N GLY A 3 -6.44 -5.80 -4.28
CA GLY A 3 -6.43 -4.74 -3.26
C GLY A 3 -7.07 -3.44 -3.74
N ILE A 4 -7.62 -2.67 -2.80
CA ILE A 4 -7.97 -1.27 -2.97
C ILE A 4 -6.86 -0.44 -2.34
N ILE A 5 -6.22 0.38 -3.16
CA ILE A 5 -4.99 1.10 -2.84
C ILE A 5 -5.06 2.56 -3.29
N SER A 6 -4.14 3.40 -2.81
CA SER A 6 -3.75 4.64 -3.48
C SER A 6 -2.33 4.51 -3.99
N LEU A 7 -2.13 4.76 -5.27
CA LEU A 7 -0.80 4.87 -5.86
C LEU A 7 -0.13 6.16 -5.41
N LEU A 8 1.17 6.12 -5.21
CA LEU A 8 1.97 7.32 -4.95
C LEU A 8 2.12 8.14 -6.25
N ASP A 9 2.30 9.46 -6.09
CA ASP A 9 2.72 10.29 -7.20
C ASP A 9 4.10 9.87 -7.75
N GLU A 10 4.41 10.29 -8.98
CA GLU A 10 5.62 9.88 -9.69
C GLU A 10 6.92 10.19 -8.90
N GLY A 11 6.98 11.34 -8.22
CA GLY A 11 8.16 11.72 -7.44
C GLY A 11 8.42 10.78 -6.26
N HIS A 12 7.38 10.46 -5.50
CA HIS A 12 7.49 9.53 -4.37
C HIS A 12 7.62 8.07 -4.84
N ALA A 13 6.95 7.69 -5.92
CA ALA A 13 7.12 6.37 -6.53
C ALA A 13 8.58 6.13 -6.95
N THR A 14 9.22 7.12 -7.58
CA THR A 14 10.64 7.07 -7.94
C THR A 14 11.55 6.90 -6.71
N ARG A 15 11.26 7.61 -5.60
CA ARG A 15 12.03 7.45 -4.35
C ARG A 15 11.91 6.05 -3.76
N ILE A 16 10.72 5.48 -3.72
CA ILE A 16 10.52 4.10 -3.24
C ILE A 16 11.21 3.09 -4.16
N THR A 17 11.11 3.26 -5.46
CA THR A 17 11.80 2.39 -6.43
C THR A 17 13.32 2.44 -6.24
N ALA A 18 13.90 3.61 -5.94
CA ALA A 18 15.32 3.74 -5.60
C ALA A 18 15.68 3.01 -4.29
N VAL A 19 14.80 3.03 -3.29
CA VAL A 19 14.99 2.25 -2.06
C VAL A 19 14.98 0.75 -2.38
N TRP A 20 14.02 0.27 -3.18
CA TRP A 20 13.98 -1.13 -3.61
C TRP A 20 15.24 -1.55 -4.35
N ALA A 21 15.70 -0.73 -5.30
CA ALA A 21 16.96 -0.98 -6.02
C ALA A 21 18.15 -1.04 -5.05
N SER A 22 18.23 -0.16 -4.07
CA SER A 22 19.29 -0.14 -3.07
C SER A 22 19.28 -1.39 -2.18
N LEU A 23 18.11 -1.87 -1.79
CA LEU A 23 17.96 -3.13 -1.03
C LEU A 23 18.41 -4.34 -1.87
N GLN A 24 18.01 -4.36 -3.15
CA GLN A 24 18.43 -5.41 -4.09
C GLN A 24 19.94 -5.41 -4.31
N ASP A 25 20.51 -4.26 -4.65
CA ASP A 25 21.93 -4.15 -5.06
C ASP A 25 22.89 -4.41 -3.90
N ARG A 26 22.53 -3.96 -2.68
CA ARG A 26 23.43 -4.03 -1.52
C ARG A 26 23.23 -5.26 -0.66
N LEU A 27 22.01 -5.80 -0.62
CA LEU A 27 21.66 -6.89 0.29
C LEU A 27 21.15 -8.14 -0.44
N GLY A 28 21.03 -8.09 -1.77
CA GLY A 28 20.48 -9.19 -2.55
C GLY A 28 19.02 -9.48 -2.21
N LEU A 29 18.33 -8.53 -1.56
CA LEU A 29 16.91 -8.67 -1.25
C LEU A 29 16.14 -8.42 -2.55
N PRO A 30 15.47 -9.43 -3.11
CA PRO A 30 14.74 -9.26 -4.36
C PRO A 30 13.72 -8.13 -4.18
N GLY A 31 13.63 -7.29 -5.18
CA GLY A 31 12.50 -6.38 -5.31
C GLY A 31 11.23 -7.20 -5.17
N MET A 32 10.25 -6.66 -4.47
CA MET A 32 9.07 -7.40 -4.02
C MET A 32 8.42 -8.22 -5.13
N ASP A 33 8.05 -9.44 -4.83
CA ASP A 33 7.05 -10.23 -5.57
C ASP A 33 5.64 -9.60 -5.48
N VAL A 34 5.58 -8.32 -5.16
CA VAL A 34 4.40 -7.50 -4.95
C VAL A 34 4.30 -6.53 -6.12
N PRO A 35 3.11 -6.04 -6.46
CA PRO A 35 2.94 -5.16 -7.61
C PRO A 35 4.03 -4.09 -7.67
N PRO A 36 4.64 -3.84 -8.83
CA PRO A 36 5.78 -2.93 -8.98
C PRO A 36 5.41 -1.45 -8.79
N PHE A 37 4.28 -1.19 -8.13
CA PHE A 37 3.72 0.13 -7.92
C PHE A 37 3.74 0.50 -6.44
N PRO A 38 4.56 1.48 -6.01
CA PRO A 38 4.50 2.00 -4.65
C PRO A 38 3.11 2.54 -4.31
N HIS A 39 2.55 2.05 -3.19
CA HIS A 39 1.15 2.33 -2.84
C HIS A 39 0.90 2.25 -1.33
N VAL A 40 -0.24 2.80 -0.92
CA VAL A 40 -0.86 2.58 0.39
C VAL A 40 -2.11 1.72 0.19
N SER A 41 -2.22 0.62 0.94
CA SER A 41 -3.37 -0.29 0.86
C SER A 41 -4.42 0.03 1.90
N TYR A 42 -5.70 0.00 1.48
CA TYR A 42 -6.87 0.12 2.36
C TYR A 42 -7.49 -1.23 2.68
N HIS A 43 -7.57 -2.11 1.68
CA HIS A 43 -8.20 -3.41 1.82
C HIS A 43 -7.52 -4.40 0.89
N VAL A 44 -7.26 -5.59 1.37
CA VAL A 44 -6.68 -6.68 0.59
C VAL A 44 -7.49 -7.95 0.82
N ALA A 45 -7.80 -8.65 -0.25
CA ALA A 45 -8.52 -9.91 -0.22
C ALA A 45 -8.00 -10.87 -1.30
N GLU A 46 -8.34 -12.12 -1.21
CA GLU A 46 -8.03 -13.10 -2.26
C GLU A 46 -8.79 -12.78 -3.54
N GLN A 47 -10.07 -12.39 -3.40
CA GLN A 47 -10.96 -12.15 -4.54
C GLN A 47 -11.98 -11.06 -4.22
N TYR A 48 -12.35 -10.28 -5.24
CA TYR A 48 -13.46 -9.32 -5.24
C TYR A 48 -14.48 -9.64 -6.35
N GLU A 49 -15.73 -9.29 -6.09
CA GLU A 49 -16.78 -9.14 -7.10
C GLU A 49 -16.55 -7.83 -7.89
N VAL A 50 -15.56 -7.82 -8.79
CA VAL A 50 -15.02 -6.61 -9.43
C VAL A 50 -16.10 -5.80 -10.15
N SER A 51 -17.06 -6.46 -10.81
CA SER A 51 -18.15 -5.80 -11.55
C SER A 51 -19.09 -4.99 -10.66
N LEU A 52 -19.27 -5.40 -9.41
CA LEU A 52 -20.07 -4.68 -8.41
C LEU A 52 -19.22 -3.65 -7.67
N LEU A 53 -17.94 -3.93 -7.46
CA LEU A 53 -17.03 -3.09 -6.70
C LEU A 53 -16.61 -1.84 -7.46
N GLU A 54 -16.31 -1.94 -8.76
CA GLU A 54 -15.80 -0.84 -9.56
C GLU A 54 -16.66 0.44 -9.50
N PRO A 55 -18.01 0.39 -9.72
CA PRO A 55 -18.84 1.59 -9.65
C PRO A 55 -18.86 2.21 -8.26
N ILE A 56 -18.70 1.41 -7.20
CA ILE A 56 -18.70 1.89 -5.81
C ILE A 56 -17.39 2.62 -5.50
N VAL A 57 -16.26 2.06 -5.88
CA VAL A 57 -14.94 2.70 -5.70
C VAL A 57 -14.87 3.99 -6.50
N ARG A 58 -15.39 3.99 -7.73
CA ARG A 58 -15.51 5.17 -8.58
C ARG A 58 -16.37 6.26 -7.93
N ALA A 59 -17.54 5.91 -7.39
CA ALA A 59 -18.41 6.85 -6.69
C ALA A 59 -17.74 7.41 -5.43
N CYS A 60 -17.09 6.57 -4.64
CA CYS A 60 -16.33 7.01 -3.46
C CYS A 60 -15.23 8.02 -3.85
N ALA A 61 -14.47 7.73 -4.90
CA ALA A 61 -13.43 8.63 -5.41
C ALA A 61 -14.00 9.97 -5.87
N ALA A 62 -15.16 9.97 -6.57
CA ALA A 62 -15.81 11.18 -7.04
C ALA A 62 -16.33 12.08 -5.90
N HIS A 63 -16.60 11.52 -4.71
CA HIS A 63 -17.09 12.27 -3.55
C HIS A 63 -15.98 12.58 -2.53
N THR A 64 -14.76 12.13 -2.74
CA THR A 64 -13.63 12.35 -1.84
C THR A 64 -12.69 13.39 -2.44
N ALA A 65 -12.47 14.51 -1.72
CA ALA A 65 -11.46 15.50 -2.13
C ALA A 65 -10.06 14.94 -1.90
N PRO A 66 -9.09 15.22 -2.76
CA PRO A 66 -7.68 14.91 -2.49
C PRO A 66 -7.20 15.53 -1.17
N PHE A 67 -6.24 14.87 -0.51
CA PHE A 67 -5.66 15.35 0.74
C PHE A 67 -4.20 14.90 0.90
N GLU A 68 -3.51 15.52 1.85
CA GLU A 68 -2.14 15.17 2.15
C GLU A 68 -2.04 14.34 3.44
N VAL A 69 -1.05 13.46 3.47
CA VAL A 69 -0.62 12.68 4.63
C VAL A 69 0.89 12.74 4.75
N GLU A 70 1.44 12.46 5.93
CA GLU A 70 2.88 12.43 6.13
C GLU A 70 3.36 11.00 6.37
N THR A 71 4.60 10.73 5.97
CA THR A 71 5.35 9.54 6.42
C THR A 71 6.24 9.92 7.60
N THR A 72 6.62 8.94 8.44
CA THR A 72 7.39 9.23 9.66
C THR A 72 8.70 8.48 9.79
N GLY A 73 8.83 7.33 9.15
CA GLY A 73 10.02 6.50 9.28
C GLY A 73 9.73 5.02 9.07
N LEU A 74 10.70 4.19 9.39
CA LEU A 74 10.63 2.74 9.20
C LEU A 74 9.74 2.07 10.24
N GLY A 75 9.04 1.02 9.82
CA GLY A 75 8.30 0.12 10.67
C GLY A 75 8.53 -1.33 10.25
N ILE A 76 8.25 -2.26 11.16
CA ILE A 76 8.41 -3.68 10.93
C ILE A 76 7.17 -4.40 11.46
N PHE A 77 6.46 -5.12 10.58
CA PHE A 77 5.48 -6.09 11.06
C PHE A 77 6.21 -7.40 11.35
N THR A 78 6.04 -7.90 12.56
CA THR A 78 6.62 -9.17 13.02
C THR A 78 5.56 -10.25 13.22
N THR A 79 4.30 -9.93 12.92
CA THR A 79 3.16 -10.85 12.99
C THR A 79 3.06 -11.62 11.67
N GLY A 80 3.15 -12.93 11.75
CA GLY A 80 3.11 -13.79 10.57
C GLY A 80 4.38 -14.61 10.37
N LEU A 81 4.46 -15.31 9.24
CA LEU A 81 5.58 -16.22 8.95
C LEU A 81 6.88 -15.47 8.60
N GLN A 82 6.76 -14.25 8.11
CA GLN A 82 7.90 -13.45 7.66
C GLN A 82 7.71 -11.97 8.02
N PRO A 83 8.79 -11.28 8.44
CA PRO A 83 8.70 -9.85 8.71
C PRO A 83 8.47 -9.04 7.43
N VAL A 84 7.73 -7.94 7.58
CA VAL A 84 7.53 -6.95 6.52
C VAL A 84 8.18 -5.65 6.95
N LEU A 85 9.15 -5.17 6.17
CA LEU A 85 9.76 -3.85 6.35
C LEU A 85 8.97 -2.82 5.56
N TYR A 86 8.57 -1.72 6.20
CA TYR A 86 7.73 -0.72 5.57
C TYR A 86 8.08 0.71 6.00
N LEU A 87 7.60 1.69 5.23
CA LEU A 87 7.58 3.09 5.58
C LEU A 87 6.22 3.40 6.21
N THR A 88 6.23 3.95 7.43
CA THR A 88 5.01 4.27 8.17
C THR A 88 4.36 5.54 7.61
N VAL A 89 3.06 5.48 7.32
CA VAL A 89 2.23 6.63 6.98
C VAL A 89 1.46 7.07 8.23
N VAL A 90 1.42 8.36 8.51
CA VAL A 90 0.63 8.91 9.62
C VAL A 90 -0.85 8.61 9.38
N ARG A 91 -1.49 8.01 10.38
CA ARG A 91 -2.93 7.74 10.35
C ARG A 91 -3.73 9.05 10.50
N HIS A 92 -3.70 9.87 9.45
CA HIS A 92 -4.43 11.13 9.39
C HIS A 92 -5.94 10.90 9.46
N PRO A 93 -6.74 11.77 10.13
CA PRO A 93 -8.20 11.61 10.25
C PRO A 93 -8.92 11.42 8.92
N ARG A 94 -8.56 12.16 7.86
CA ARG A 94 -9.16 11.99 6.51
C ARG A 94 -8.84 10.63 5.90
N LEU A 95 -7.63 10.13 6.12
CA LEU A 95 -7.21 8.80 5.66
C LEU A 95 -8.01 7.70 6.38
N SER A 96 -8.18 7.84 7.70
CA SER A 96 -8.98 6.92 8.51
C SER A 96 -10.45 6.95 8.13
N ALA A 97 -11.01 8.14 7.86
CA ALA A 97 -12.40 8.29 7.43
C ALA A 97 -12.65 7.64 6.06
N LEU A 98 -11.75 7.84 5.09
CA LEU A 98 -11.81 7.19 3.79
C LEU A 98 -11.77 5.66 3.93
N HIS A 99 -10.83 5.16 4.72
CA HIS A 99 -10.68 3.73 4.98
C HIS A 99 -11.95 3.14 5.62
N ALA A 100 -12.47 3.77 6.68
CA ALA A 100 -13.68 3.32 7.37
C ALA A 100 -14.93 3.38 6.47
N ALA A 101 -15.03 4.35 5.58
CA ALA A 101 -16.14 4.45 4.62
C ALA A 101 -16.10 3.34 3.56
N LEU A 102 -14.92 2.94 3.13
CA LEU A 102 -14.73 1.88 2.13
C LEU A 102 -14.98 0.49 2.73
N TRP A 103 -14.54 0.26 3.96
CA TRP A 103 -14.43 -1.07 4.56
C TRP A 103 -15.71 -1.93 4.48
N PRO A 104 -16.91 -1.47 4.91
CA PRO A 104 -18.09 -2.33 4.96
C PRO A 104 -18.46 -2.90 3.59
N THR A 105 -18.34 -2.07 2.55
CA THR A 105 -18.68 -2.48 1.19
C THR A 105 -17.63 -3.41 0.61
N LEU A 106 -16.35 -3.11 0.83
CA LEU A 106 -15.25 -3.94 0.38
C LEU A 106 -15.32 -5.32 1.03
N ALA A 107 -15.59 -5.38 2.33
CA ALA A 107 -15.74 -6.64 3.05
C ALA A 107 -16.93 -7.47 2.54
N ALA A 108 -18.06 -6.83 2.23
CA ALA A 108 -19.25 -7.52 1.72
C ALA A 108 -19.08 -8.08 0.29
N LEU A 109 -18.18 -7.50 -0.51
CA LEU A 109 -17.93 -7.86 -1.91
C LEU A 109 -16.61 -8.60 -2.13
N SER A 110 -16.03 -9.16 -1.07
CA SER A 110 -14.76 -9.88 -1.13
C SER A 110 -14.80 -11.22 -0.40
N ALA A 111 -13.86 -12.08 -0.75
CA ALA A 111 -13.59 -13.35 -0.07
C ALA A 111 -12.10 -13.43 0.29
N GLY A 112 -11.79 -14.10 1.42
CA GLY A 112 -10.42 -14.24 1.89
C GLY A 112 -9.80 -12.91 2.31
N ILE A 113 -10.51 -12.14 3.17
CA ILE A 113 -10.06 -10.83 3.66
C ILE A 113 -8.80 -10.99 4.50
N ILE A 114 -7.84 -10.11 4.29
CA ILE A 114 -6.65 -10.01 5.14
C ILE A 114 -6.97 -9.09 6.32
N GLU A 115 -7.15 -9.68 7.49
CA GLU A 115 -7.59 -9.00 8.71
C GLU A 115 -6.69 -7.86 9.18
N TYR A 116 -5.41 -7.83 8.81
CA TYR A 116 -4.51 -6.71 9.13
C TYR A 116 -4.97 -5.36 8.60
N TYR A 117 -5.87 -5.36 7.61
CA TYR A 117 -6.46 -4.14 7.06
C TYR A 117 -7.76 -3.74 7.73
N HIS A 118 -8.24 -4.48 8.75
CA HIS A 118 -9.44 -4.08 9.50
C HIS A 118 -9.25 -2.70 10.15
N PRO A 119 -10.26 -1.78 10.09
CA PRO A 119 -10.13 -0.40 10.56
C PRO A 119 -9.59 -0.24 11.98
N ASP A 120 -9.90 -1.18 12.88
CA ASP A 120 -9.49 -1.12 14.29
C ASP A 120 -8.00 -1.35 14.49
N GLN A 121 -7.34 -2.04 13.58
CA GLN A 121 -5.92 -2.40 13.69
C GLN A 121 -5.05 -1.97 12.51
N TRP A 122 -5.66 -1.31 11.52
CA TRP A 122 -4.96 -0.88 10.32
C TRP A 122 -3.83 0.10 10.60
N VAL A 123 -2.65 -0.24 10.15
CA VAL A 123 -1.46 0.63 10.14
C VAL A 123 -1.18 1.00 8.69
N PRO A 124 -1.48 2.24 8.24
CA PRO A 124 -1.20 2.65 6.88
C PRO A 124 0.32 2.67 6.64
N HIS A 125 0.74 2.07 5.53
CA HIS A 125 2.16 1.88 5.25
C HIS A 125 2.43 1.75 3.74
N ILE A 126 3.71 1.95 3.38
CA ILE A 126 4.25 1.67 2.06
C ILE A 126 5.28 0.56 2.23
N THR A 127 5.10 -0.58 1.62
CA THR A 127 5.99 -1.73 1.78
C THR A 127 7.32 -1.48 1.11
N LEU A 128 8.41 -1.68 1.86
CA LEU A 128 9.79 -1.61 1.36
C LEU A 128 10.34 -3.01 1.07
N HIS A 129 9.97 -4.01 1.87
CA HIS A 129 10.28 -5.40 1.61
C HIS A 129 9.25 -6.33 2.25
N HIS A 130 8.85 -7.34 1.50
CA HIS A 130 8.01 -8.44 1.96
C HIS A 130 8.58 -9.74 1.37
N GLY A 131 8.74 -10.75 2.19
CA GLY A 131 9.28 -12.03 1.75
C GLY A 131 10.30 -12.61 2.72
N ASN A 132 11.14 -13.52 2.24
CA ASN A 132 12.12 -14.20 3.07
C ASN A 132 13.20 -13.22 3.54
N LEU A 133 13.08 -12.75 4.78
CA LEU A 133 13.98 -11.78 5.40
C LEU A 133 14.53 -12.39 6.71
N SER A 134 15.78 -12.83 6.68
CA SER A 134 16.45 -13.30 7.88
C SER A 134 16.64 -12.16 8.89
N PRO A 135 16.80 -12.46 10.20
CA PRO A 135 17.09 -11.43 11.20
C PRO A 135 18.31 -10.57 10.86
N ASP A 136 19.37 -11.17 10.32
CA ASP A 136 20.57 -10.45 9.92
C ASP A 136 20.33 -9.54 8.71
N ALA A 137 19.62 -10.03 7.70
CA ALA A 137 19.24 -9.23 6.54
C ALA A 137 18.32 -8.07 6.92
N LEU A 138 17.39 -8.28 7.86
CA LEU A 138 16.56 -7.20 8.41
C LEU A 138 17.41 -6.15 9.13
N ALA A 139 18.36 -6.57 9.97
CA ALA A 139 19.27 -5.66 10.67
C ALA A 139 20.10 -4.82 9.69
N GLU A 140 20.63 -5.42 8.63
CA GLU A 140 21.34 -4.73 7.57
C GLU A 140 20.45 -3.76 6.79
N ALA A 141 19.23 -4.16 6.45
CA ALA A 141 18.26 -3.29 5.79
C ALA A 141 17.94 -2.06 6.64
N VAL A 142 17.69 -2.24 7.94
CA VAL A 142 17.47 -1.13 8.88
C VAL A 142 18.71 -0.23 8.97
N ARG A 143 19.91 -0.81 9.05
CA ARG A 143 21.17 -0.02 9.08
C ARG A 143 21.38 0.79 7.80
N LEU A 144 21.06 0.21 6.64
CA LEU A 144 21.14 0.87 5.35
C LEU A 144 20.18 2.06 5.24
N LEU A 145 18.93 1.87 5.72
CA LEU A 145 17.87 2.84 5.51
C LEU A 145 17.73 3.88 6.64
N SER A 146 18.15 3.56 7.86
CA SER A 146 17.99 4.46 9.01
C SER A 146 18.64 5.86 8.87
N PRO A 147 19.72 6.07 8.08
CA PRO A 147 20.26 7.41 7.85
C PRO A 147 19.44 8.24 6.85
N MET A 148 18.47 7.65 6.17
CA MET A 148 17.66 8.34 5.15
C MET A 148 16.55 9.15 5.83
N ASP A 149 16.23 10.32 5.26
CA ASP A 149 15.05 11.08 5.67
C ASP A 149 13.81 10.58 4.94
N PHE A 150 12.91 9.96 5.70
CA PHE A 150 11.62 9.46 5.23
C PHE A 150 10.44 10.35 5.67
N ARG A 151 10.67 11.57 6.08
CA ARG A 151 9.61 12.50 6.40
C ARG A 151 9.11 13.19 5.14
N TRP A 152 8.16 12.56 4.46
CA TRP A 152 7.60 13.03 3.20
C TRP A 152 6.15 13.46 3.38
N ARG A 153 5.71 14.37 2.51
CA ARG A 153 4.32 14.76 2.40
C ARG A 153 3.75 14.13 1.12
N LEU A 154 2.90 13.15 1.29
CA LEU A 154 2.27 12.39 0.21
C LEU A 154 0.90 12.97 -0.10
N ARG A 155 0.56 13.04 -1.38
CA ARG A 155 -0.79 13.37 -1.83
C ARG A 155 -1.58 12.09 -2.07
N ILE A 156 -2.72 11.97 -1.40
CA ILE A 156 -3.73 10.94 -1.67
C ILE A 156 -4.73 11.55 -2.62
N ASP A 157 -4.69 11.15 -3.89
CA ASP A 157 -5.51 11.71 -4.97
C ASP A 157 -6.15 10.66 -5.87
N ASN A 158 -6.03 9.40 -5.53
CA ASN A 158 -6.61 8.30 -6.29
C ASN A 158 -7.05 7.13 -5.39
N LEU A 159 -8.07 6.41 -5.85
CA LEU A 159 -8.36 5.04 -5.44
C LEU A 159 -8.11 4.13 -6.62
N THR A 160 -7.43 3.05 -6.40
CA THR A 160 -7.02 2.13 -7.47
C THR A 160 -7.37 0.71 -7.10
N LEU A 161 -8.01 0.01 -8.02
CA LEU A 161 -8.26 -1.43 -7.89
C LEU A 161 -7.07 -2.18 -8.49
N LEU A 162 -6.38 -2.90 -7.62
CA LEU A 162 -5.30 -3.78 -8.00
C LEU A 162 -5.84 -5.20 -8.15
N THR A 163 -5.87 -5.70 -9.38
CA THR A 163 -6.28 -7.08 -9.67
C THR A 163 -5.05 -7.90 -10.04
N GLY A 164 -4.63 -8.79 -9.15
CA GLY A 164 -3.55 -9.74 -9.42
C GLY A 164 -4.10 -11.12 -9.73
N ASN A 165 -3.81 -11.67 -10.89
CA ASN A 165 -3.98 -13.09 -11.17
C ASN A 165 -2.59 -13.76 -11.12
N GLY A 166 -2.04 -13.87 -9.93
CA GLY A 166 -1.19 -14.95 -9.45
C GLY A 166 0.17 -15.22 -10.07
N GLU A 167 0.58 -14.73 -11.23
CA GLU A 167 1.94 -14.98 -11.75
C GLU A 167 2.55 -13.75 -12.44
N PRO A 168 3.83 -13.45 -12.22
CA PRO A 168 4.58 -12.47 -13.01
C PRO A 168 4.69 -12.97 -14.48
N PRO A 169 4.46 -12.14 -15.50
CA PRO A 169 4.41 -10.67 -15.57
C PRO A 169 3.01 -10.05 -15.76
N GLN A 170 1.95 -10.68 -15.25
CA GLN A 170 0.57 -10.29 -15.54
C GLN A 170 -0.02 -9.32 -14.51
N HIS A 171 0.79 -8.45 -13.92
CA HIS A 171 0.24 -7.32 -13.19
C HIS A 171 -0.46 -6.41 -14.20
N ARG A 172 -1.79 -6.54 -14.29
CA ARG A 172 -2.59 -5.61 -15.10
C ARG A 172 -2.34 -4.22 -14.56
N VAL A 173 -2.19 -3.27 -15.49
CA VAL A 173 -2.11 -1.84 -15.17
C VAL A 173 -3.23 -1.51 -14.19
N PRO A 174 -2.91 -0.93 -13.03
CA PRO A 174 -3.91 -0.61 -12.03
C PRO A 174 -4.98 0.30 -12.63
N TYR A 175 -6.25 -0.02 -12.39
CA TYR A 175 -7.35 0.82 -12.83
C TYR A 175 -7.65 1.85 -11.74
N GLY A 176 -7.21 3.09 -11.97
CA GLY A 176 -7.29 4.16 -10.99
C GLY A 176 -8.46 5.11 -11.21
N PHE A 177 -9.07 5.56 -10.12
CA PHE A 177 -10.12 6.57 -10.05
C PHE A 177 -9.56 7.79 -9.33
N PRO A 178 -9.42 8.97 -10.00
CA PRO A 178 -8.97 10.18 -9.35
C PRO A 178 -9.99 10.64 -8.29
N LEU A 179 -9.48 11.14 -7.17
CA LEU A 179 -10.31 11.81 -6.17
C LEU A 179 -10.69 13.20 -6.70
N THR A 180 -11.98 13.44 -6.86
CA THR A 180 -12.50 14.68 -7.47
C THR A 180 -13.59 15.34 -6.64
N GLY A 181 -13.84 14.87 -5.42
CA GLY A 181 -14.85 15.46 -4.53
C GLY A 181 -14.50 16.90 -4.13
N PRO A 182 -15.49 17.63 -3.62
CA PRO A 182 -15.28 19.00 -3.11
C PRO A 182 -14.38 18.99 -1.87
N ALA A 183 -13.61 20.07 -1.69
CA ALA A 183 -12.70 20.26 -0.56
C ALA A 183 -13.45 20.50 0.77
#